data_01a85803d2c67b7984245b19ef341b5e
#
_entry.id   01a85803d2c67b7984245b19ef341b5e
#
_cell.length_a   1.000
_cell.length_b   1.000
_cell.length_c   1.000
_cell.angle_alpha   90.00
_cell.angle_beta   90.00
_cell.angle_gamma   90.00
#
_symmetry.space_group_name_H-M   'P 1'
#
loop_
_entity.id
_entity.type
_entity.pdbx_description
1 polymer ?
#
loop_
_entity_poly.entity_id
_entity_poly.type
_entity_poly.pdbx_seq_one_letter_code
_entity_poly.pdbx_strand_id
1 'polypeptide(L)'
;MGLLDLILGRDESHHWGPQRVEQVVDFTARPAVSGVALGASLRALQPLGRPSNRRPIASFRFVYADAGLVIETEQDVVSDFEILLGPLEGESERRPAHYVIRFPGGQSLTADESTTIDQFARFLGEPESIDTDEEDEETIATFTRHDHSLQLEAGLDGRVKNLIITGEM
;
A
#
# COMPACT_ATOMS: atom_id res chain seq x y z
N MET A 1 21.57 12.15 -13.41
CA MET A 1 21.10 13.21 -12.47
C MET A 1 21.75 14.53 -12.87
N GLY A 2 20.96 15.54 -13.17
CA GLY A 2 21.46 16.85 -13.58
C GLY A 2 21.84 17.71 -12.36
N LEU A 3 22.69 18.75 -12.58
CA LEU A 3 23.07 19.70 -11.52
C LEU A 3 21.85 20.38 -10.88
N LEU A 4 20.81 20.65 -11.67
CA LEU A 4 19.53 21.21 -11.22
C LEU A 4 18.78 20.25 -10.27
N ASP A 5 18.82 18.95 -10.53
CA ASP A 5 18.17 17.94 -9.67
C ASP A 5 18.87 17.86 -8.31
N LEU A 6 20.20 17.95 -8.30
CA LEU A 6 21.00 18.01 -7.09
C LEU A 6 20.65 19.25 -6.24
N ILE A 7 20.55 20.42 -6.88
CA ILE A 7 20.21 21.71 -6.21
C ILE A 7 18.77 21.68 -5.69
N LEU A 8 17.82 21.10 -6.44
CA LEU A 8 16.42 21.00 -6.06
C LEU A 8 16.13 19.83 -5.11
N GLY A 9 17.16 19.02 -4.83
CA GLY A 9 17.01 17.84 -3.99
C GLY A 9 16.10 16.78 -4.61
N ARG A 10 16.15 16.59 -5.92
CA ARG A 10 15.37 15.60 -6.68
C ARG A 10 16.24 14.40 -7.04
N ASP A 11 15.65 13.22 -7.12
CA ASP A 11 16.29 12.02 -7.63
C ASP A 11 15.81 11.65 -9.05
N GLU A 12 16.24 10.49 -9.57
CA GLU A 12 15.94 10.08 -10.95
C GLU A 12 14.44 9.85 -11.19
N SER A 13 13.67 9.50 -10.14
CA SER A 13 12.22 9.28 -10.26
C SER A 13 11.46 10.52 -10.69
N HIS A 14 12.07 11.71 -10.52
CA HIS A 14 11.49 12.97 -10.98
C HIS A 14 11.31 13.02 -12.50
N HIS A 15 12.10 12.25 -13.24
CA HIS A 15 12.03 12.14 -14.70
C HIS A 15 11.08 11.01 -15.17
N TRP A 16 10.47 10.26 -14.27
CA TRP A 16 9.43 9.30 -14.62
C TRP A 16 8.21 10.05 -15.18
N GLY A 17 7.43 9.40 -16.02
CA GLY A 17 6.24 9.99 -16.65
C GLY A 17 5.16 10.42 -15.64
N PRO A 18 3.99 10.85 -16.11
CA PRO A 18 2.87 11.16 -15.24
C PRO A 18 2.42 9.93 -14.46
N GLN A 19 1.80 10.14 -13.30
CA GLN A 19 1.25 9.06 -12.48
C GLN A 19 0.22 8.23 -13.26
N ARG A 20 0.30 6.90 -13.14
CA ARG A 20 -0.57 5.92 -13.79
C ARG A 20 -0.87 4.76 -12.85
N VAL A 21 -1.12 5.08 -11.58
CA VAL A 21 -1.47 4.07 -10.59
C VAL A 21 -2.87 3.54 -10.87
N GLU A 22 -2.95 2.24 -11.13
CA GLU A 22 -4.23 1.53 -11.19
C GLU A 22 -4.58 1.12 -9.76
N GLN A 23 -5.79 1.45 -9.31
CA GLN A 23 -6.26 1.13 -7.97
C GLN A 23 -6.72 -0.34 -7.87
N VAL A 24 -5.76 -1.22 -8.07
CA VAL A 24 -5.95 -2.68 -8.03
C VAL A 24 -4.91 -3.32 -7.12
N VAL A 25 -5.39 -4.14 -6.18
CA VAL A 25 -4.58 -5.08 -5.39
C VAL A 25 -4.89 -6.48 -5.88
N ASP A 26 -3.87 -7.27 -6.17
CA ASP A 26 -4.02 -8.63 -6.70
C ASP A 26 -3.34 -9.64 -5.77
N PHE A 27 -4.15 -10.51 -5.15
CA PHE A 27 -3.71 -11.63 -4.32
C PHE A 27 -3.86 -12.99 -5.02
N THR A 28 -4.11 -13.01 -6.34
CA THR A 28 -4.31 -14.29 -7.08
C THR A 28 -3.03 -15.12 -7.19
N ALA A 29 -1.89 -14.47 -7.06
CA ALA A 29 -0.56 -15.06 -6.98
C ALA A 29 0.23 -14.33 -5.89
N ARG A 30 1.48 -13.94 -6.16
CA ARG A 30 2.24 -13.07 -5.26
C ARG A 30 1.54 -11.70 -5.18
N PRO A 31 1.37 -11.13 -3.98
CA PRO A 31 0.70 -9.84 -3.85
C PRO A 31 1.29 -8.77 -4.73
N ALA A 32 0.41 -8.05 -5.42
CA ALA A 32 0.79 -6.96 -6.31
C ALA A 32 -0.18 -5.79 -6.18
N VAL A 33 0.35 -4.57 -6.27
CA VAL A 33 -0.45 -3.35 -6.33
C VAL A 33 -0.15 -2.64 -7.65
N SER A 34 -1.19 -2.29 -8.40
CA SER A 34 -1.05 -1.64 -9.71
C SER A 34 -0.12 -2.41 -10.67
N GLY A 35 -0.11 -3.74 -10.60
CA GLY A 35 0.75 -4.62 -11.39
C GLY A 35 2.20 -4.74 -10.90
N VAL A 36 2.59 -4.07 -9.83
CA VAL A 36 3.90 -4.20 -9.19
C VAL A 36 3.80 -5.23 -8.07
N ALA A 37 4.56 -6.32 -8.14
CA ALA A 37 4.56 -7.38 -7.15
C ALA A 37 5.52 -7.08 -5.98
N LEU A 38 5.23 -7.63 -4.79
CA LEU A 38 6.21 -7.73 -3.70
C LEU A 38 7.50 -8.41 -4.21
N GLY A 39 8.66 -7.92 -3.78
CA GLY A 39 9.97 -8.42 -4.21
C GLY A 39 10.32 -8.06 -5.66
N ALA A 40 9.51 -7.27 -6.36
CA ALA A 40 9.89 -6.74 -7.65
C ALA A 40 11.04 -5.72 -7.50
N SER A 41 11.90 -5.61 -8.50
CA SER A 41 12.97 -4.62 -8.48
C SER A 41 12.42 -3.19 -8.52
N LEU A 42 13.17 -2.23 -7.99
CA LEU A 42 12.87 -0.80 -8.03
C LEU A 42 12.44 -0.30 -9.43
N ARG A 43 13.00 -0.88 -10.50
CA ARG A 43 12.63 -0.52 -11.89
C ARG A 43 11.18 -0.82 -12.23
N ALA A 44 10.56 -1.77 -11.55
CA ALA A 44 9.14 -2.08 -11.76
C ALA A 44 8.20 -0.93 -11.35
N LEU A 45 8.67 0.04 -10.57
CA LEU A 45 7.90 1.23 -10.18
C LEU A 45 7.84 2.29 -11.29
N GLN A 46 8.76 2.28 -12.25
CA GLN A 46 8.84 3.30 -13.29
C GLN A 46 7.55 3.47 -14.11
N PRO A 47 6.80 2.40 -14.48
CA PRO A 47 5.51 2.51 -15.17
C PRO A 47 4.43 3.24 -14.38
N LEU A 48 4.51 3.24 -13.04
CA LEU A 48 3.55 3.97 -12.19
C LEU A 48 3.70 5.49 -12.31
N GLY A 49 4.81 5.95 -12.89
CA GLY A 49 5.10 7.36 -13.06
C GLY A 49 5.68 8.01 -11.81
N ARG A 50 5.82 9.33 -11.88
CA ARG A 50 6.53 10.11 -10.85
C ARG A 50 5.77 10.12 -9.52
N PRO A 51 6.42 9.70 -8.41
CA PRO A 51 5.85 9.84 -7.06
C PRO A 51 5.64 11.30 -6.65
N SER A 52 4.81 11.53 -5.64
CA SER A 52 4.48 12.85 -5.10
C SER A 52 5.60 13.43 -4.23
N ASN A 53 6.36 12.56 -3.55
CA ASN A 53 7.46 12.99 -2.68
C ASN A 53 8.73 13.34 -3.47
N ARG A 54 9.65 14.10 -2.84
CA ARG A 54 10.79 14.71 -3.55
C ARG A 54 11.96 13.78 -3.85
N ARG A 55 12.22 12.81 -2.96
CA ARG A 55 13.39 11.92 -3.03
C ARG A 55 12.98 10.47 -2.73
N PRO A 56 12.07 9.89 -3.51
CA PRO A 56 11.55 8.55 -3.20
C PRO A 56 12.66 7.49 -3.22
N ILE A 57 13.60 7.53 -4.17
CA ILE A 57 14.69 6.56 -4.24
C ILE A 57 15.62 6.68 -3.01
N ALA A 58 15.97 7.91 -2.62
CA ALA A 58 16.87 8.13 -1.48
C ALA A 58 16.21 7.85 -0.12
N SER A 59 14.88 7.93 -0.03
CA SER A 59 14.11 7.61 1.18
C SER A 59 13.60 6.18 1.20
N PHE A 60 13.79 5.42 0.11
CA PHE A 60 13.22 4.08 -0.09
C PHE A 60 11.68 4.03 0.03
N ARG A 61 11.02 5.19 -0.16
CA ARG A 61 9.59 5.38 0.04
C ARG A 61 9.00 6.17 -1.12
N PHE A 62 8.04 5.58 -1.82
CA PHE A 62 7.40 6.12 -3.03
C PHE A 62 5.93 6.45 -2.72
N VAL A 63 5.60 7.74 -2.59
CA VAL A 63 4.25 8.21 -2.26
C VAL A 63 3.49 8.57 -3.53
N TYR A 64 2.31 8.00 -3.70
CA TYR A 64 1.34 8.32 -4.75
C TYR A 64 0.09 8.89 -4.09
N ALA A 65 0.15 10.18 -3.75
CA ALA A 65 -0.79 10.87 -2.86
C ALA A 65 -2.26 10.74 -3.28
N ASP A 66 -2.57 10.95 -4.55
CA ASP A 66 -3.95 10.89 -5.07
C ASP A 66 -4.48 9.46 -5.20
N ALA A 67 -3.59 8.46 -5.18
CA ALA A 67 -3.94 7.04 -5.15
C ALA A 67 -3.99 6.46 -3.72
N GLY A 68 -3.69 7.26 -2.70
CA GLY A 68 -3.61 6.77 -1.32
C GLY A 68 -2.53 5.71 -1.10
N LEU A 69 -1.52 5.62 -1.97
CA LEU A 69 -0.55 4.53 -2.00
C LEU A 69 0.83 4.99 -1.55
N VAL A 70 1.45 4.20 -0.69
CA VAL A 70 2.90 4.21 -0.44
C VAL A 70 3.47 2.86 -0.85
N ILE A 71 4.63 2.87 -1.46
CA ILE A 71 5.43 1.68 -1.75
C ILE A 71 6.78 1.88 -1.09
N GLU A 72 7.19 0.94 -0.26
CA GLU A 72 8.51 0.92 0.33
C GLU A 72 9.42 -0.09 -0.35
N THR A 73 10.70 0.18 -0.31
CA THR A 73 11.71 -0.70 -0.91
C THR A 73 12.84 -0.93 0.07
N GLU A 74 13.32 -2.15 0.11
CA GLU A 74 14.53 -2.52 0.84
C GLU A 74 15.50 -3.21 -0.13
N GLN A 75 16.79 -2.81 -0.11
CA GLN A 75 17.83 -3.34 -1.03
C GLN A 75 17.42 -3.35 -2.51
N ASP A 76 16.77 -2.26 -2.96
CA ASP A 76 16.27 -2.09 -4.33
C ASP A 76 15.15 -3.05 -4.77
N VAL A 77 14.48 -3.70 -3.82
CA VAL A 77 13.27 -4.50 -4.07
C VAL A 77 12.08 -3.96 -3.28
N VAL A 78 10.88 -4.13 -3.81
CA VAL A 78 9.63 -3.74 -3.16
C VAL A 78 9.39 -4.64 -1.95
N SER A 79 9.39 -4.04 -0.76
CA SER A 79 9.17 -4.72 0.53
C SER A 79 7.73 -4.60 1.02
N ASP A 80 7.12 -3.42 0.84
CA ASP A 80 5.83 -3.12 1.44
C ASP A 80 4.95 -2.27 0.54
N PHE A 81 3.65 -2.43 0.73
CA PHE A 81 2.62 -1.52 0.22
C PHE A 81 1.75 -1.05 1.39
N GLU A 82 1.48 0.24 1.45
CA GLU A 82 0.48 0.83 2.32
C GLU A 82 -0.61 1.50 1.48
N ILE A 83 -1.87 1.22 1.76
CA ILE A 83 -3.03 1.72 1.03
C ILE A 83 -3.99 2.38 1.99
N LEU A 84 -4.20 3.67 1.83
CA LEU A 84 -5.12 4.46 2.62
C LEU A 84 -6.53 4.33 2.04
N LEU A 85 -7.43 3.69 2.77
CA LEU A 85 -8.84 3.50 2.40
C LEU A 85 -9.77 4.51 3.07
N GLY A 86 -9.46 4.90 4.31
CA GLY A 86 -10.24 5.84 5.11
C GLY A 86 -9.38 6.93 5.74
N PRO A 87 -9.98 7.91 6.43
CA PRO A 87 -9.23 8.93 7.14
C PRO A 87 -8.41 8.31 8.27
N LEU A 88 -7.12 8.64 8.31
CA LEU A 88 -6.17 8.21 9.34
C LEU A 88 -5.62 9.45 10.04
N GLU A 89 -5.60 9.44 11.38
CA GLU A 89 -5.09 10.55 12.17
C GLU A 89 -3.59 10.78 11.91
N GLY A 90 -3.21 12.04 11.72
CA GLY A 90 -1.81 12.40 11.40
C GLY A 90 -1.41 12.19 9.94
N GLU A 91 -2.20 11.49 9.12
CA GLU A 91 -1.91 11.33 7.70
C GLU A 91 -2.21 12.64 6.95
N SER A 92 -1.21 13.18 6.28
CA SER A 92 -1.32 14.43 5.52
C SER A 92 -0.76 14.33 4.10
N GLU A 93 -0.08 13.23 3.77
CA GLU A 93 0.58 13.04 2.48
C GLU A 93 -0.31 12.36 1.45
N ARG A 94 -1.28 11.53 1.91
CA ARG A 94 -2.15 10.71 1.06
C ARG A 94 -3.61 11.11 1.21
N ARG A 95 -4.39 10.76 0.21
CA ARG A 95 -5.87 10.84 0.23
C ARG A 95 -6.45 9.44 0.25
N PRO A 96 -7.53 9.19 1.02
CA PRO A 96 -8.26 7.93 0.93
C PRO A 96 -8.67 7.62 -0.51
N ALA A 97 -8.53 6.36 -0.90
CA ALA A 97 -8.82 5.92 -2.26
C ALA A 97 -9.64 4.63 -2.28
N HIS A 98 -10.22 4.32 -3.44
CA HIS A 98 -10.97 3.09 -3.65
C HIS A 98 -10.10 2.09 -4.38
N TYR A 99 -10.10 0.83 -3.96
CA TYR A 99 -9.34 -0.23 -4.61
C TYR A 99 -10.20 -1.42 -4.96
N VAL A 100 -9.93 -2.03 -6.10
CA VAL A 100 -10.44 -3.36 -6.43
C VAL A 100 -9.42 -4.38 -5.96
N ILE A 101 -9.79 -5.18 -4.98
CA ILE A 101 -8.95 -6.23 -4.41
C ILE A 101 -9.39 -7.56 -5.01
N ARG A 102 -8.46 -8.27 -5.67
CA ARG A 102 -8.68 -9.56 -6.31
C ARG A 102 -8.12 -10.67 -5.46
N PHE A 103 -8.91 -11.69 -5.23
CA PHE A 103 -8.54 -12.87 -4.46
C PHE A 103 -8.45 -14.12 -5.34
N PRO A 104 -7.77 -15.19 -4.87
CA PRO A 104 -7.77 -16.48 -5.55
C PRO A 104 -9.19 -16.97 -5.84
N GLY A 105 -9.38 -17.68 -6.97
CA GLY A 105 -10.70 -18.18 -7.37
C GLY A 105 -11.59 -17.16 -8.09
N GLY A 106 -11.06 -15.99 -8.47
CA GLY A 106 -11.77 -14.97 -9.26
C GLY A 106 -12.73 -14.10 -8.45
N GLN A 107 -12.63 -14.13 -7.14
CA GLN A 107 -13.40 -13.28 -6.24
C GLN A 107 -12.78 -11.88 -6.16
N SER A 108 -13.58 -10.87 -5.88
CA SER A 108 -13.10 -9.49 -5.69
C SER A 108 -13.92 -8.73 -4.66
N LEU A 109 -13.25 -7.76 -4.03
CA LEU A 109 -13.85 -6.78 -3.11
C LEU A 109 -13.51 -5.38 -3.62
N THR A 110 -14.50 -4.50 -3.71
CA THR A 110 -14.22 -3.07 -3.84
C THR A 110 -14.05 -2.51 -2.43
N ALA A 111 -12.83 -2.09 -2.11
CA ALA A 111 -12.48 -1.56 -0.80
C ALA A 111 -12.45 -0.04 -0.83
N ASP A 112 -13.05 0.58 0.17
CA ASP A 112 -13.14 2.02 0.42
C ASP A 112 -13.27 2.30 1.92
N GLU A 113 -13.54 3.53 2.31
CA GLU A 113 -13.72 3.97 3.70
C GLU A 113 -14.86 3.27 4.47
N SER A 114 -15.77 2.58 3.79
CA SER A 114 -16.86 1.80 4.40
C SER A 114 -16.52 0.35 4.62
N THR A 115 -15.39 -0.10 4.11
CA THR A 115 -14.97 -1.51 4.14
C THR A 115 -14.53 -1.93 5.54
N THR A 116 -14.95 -3.11 5.98
CA THR A 116 -14.68 -3.63 7.33
C THR A 116 -13.73 -4.83 7.32
N ILE A 117 -13.11 -5.11 8.49
CA ILE A 117 -12.30 -6.31 8.72
C ILE A 117 -13.10 -7.58 8.36
N ASP A 118 -14.38 -7.65 8.74
CA ASP A 118 -15.24 -8.81 8.45
C ASP A 118 -15.42 -9.06 6.95
N GLN A 119 -15.42 -8.00 6.14
CA GLN A 119 -15.50 -8.17 4.69
C GLN A 119 -14.23 -8.79 4.13
N PHE A 120 -13.06 -8.43 4.64
CA PHE A 120 -11.79 -9.08 4.28
C PHE A 120 -11.75 -10.53 4.77
N ALA A 121 -12.21 -10.81 5.99
CA ALA A 121 -12.22 -12.15 6.58
C ALA A 121 -13.07 -13.15 5.75
N ARG A 122 -14.10 -12.71 5.04
CA ARG A 122 -14.89 -13.57 4.12
C ARG A 122 -14.07 -14.16 2.98
N PHE A 123 -12.99 -13.49 2.57
CA PHE A 123 -12.12 -13.91 1.48
C PHE A 123 -10.81 -14.53 1.98
N LEU A 124 -10.31 -14.03 3.11
CA LEU A 124 -9.03 -14.43 3.67
C LEU A 124 -9.15 -15.50 4.77
N GLY A 125 -10.36 -15.75 5.29
CA GLY A 125 -10.56 -16.53 6.53
C GLY A 125 -10.34 -15.67 7.76
N GLU A 126 -10.36 -16.30 8.93
CA GLU A 126 -10.15 -15.60 10.20
C GLU A 126 -8.73 -15.00 10.27
N PRO A 127 -8.56 -13.79 10.84
CA PRO A 127 -7.25 -13.24 11.09
C PRO A 127 -6.49 -14.08 12.12
N GLU A 128 -5.16 -14.09 12.03
CA GLU A 128 -4.28 -14.78 12.98
C GLU A 128 -4.26 -14.06 14.33
N SER A 129 -4.28 -12.73 14.32
CA SER A 129 -4.45 -11.91 15.52
C SER A 129 -5.36 -10.71 15.27
N ILE A 130 -6.03 -10.27 16.35
CA ILE A 130 -6.72 -9.00 16.41
C ILE A 130 -6.28 -8.32 17.70
N ASP A 131 -5.58 -7.21 17.56
CA ASP A 131 -5.14 -6.37 18.66
C ASP A 131 -5.96 -5.08 18.65
N THR A 132 -6.53 -4.71 19.81
CA THR A 132 -7.35 -3.50 19.95
C THR A 132 -6.74 -2.60 21.01
N ASP A 133 -6.46 -1.36 20.63
CA ASP A 133 -6.06 -0.29 21.54
C ASP A 133 -7.23 0.67 21.71
N GLU A 134 -7.82 0.68 22.93
CA GLU A 134 -8.95 1.55 23.24
C GLU A 134 -8.52 3.01 23.46
N GLU A 135 -7.24 3.26 23.81
CA GLU A 135 -6.72 4.62 24.05
C GLU A 135 -6.51 5.35 22.71
N ASP A 136 -5.99 4.62 21.69
CA ASP A 136 -5.76 5.16 20.36
C ASP A 136 -6.97 4.95 19.41
N GLU A 137 -8.06 4.35 19.91
CA GLU A 137 -9.26 4.02 19.12
C GLU A 137 -8.95 3.22 17.87
N GLU A 138 -8.02 2.26 17.96
CA GLU A 138 -7.51 1.48 16.85
C GLU A 138 -7.69 -0.02 17.06
N THR A 139 -7.91 -0.72 15.95
CA THR A 139 -7.90 -2.19 15.88
C THR A 139 -7.00 -2.63 14.74
N ILE A 140 -6.04 -3.52 15.00
CA ILE A 140 -5.16 -4.11 14.00
C ILE A 140 -5.50 -5.58 13.84
N ALA A 141 -5.94 -5.99 12.65
CA ALA A 141 -6.16 -7.38 12.28
C ALA A 141 -5.03 -7.86 11.36
N THR A 142 -4.38 -8.97 11.71
CA THR A 142 -3.27 -9.54 10.95
C THR A 142 -3.66 -10.87 10.31
N PHE A 143 -3.35 -11.01 9.02
CA PHE A 143 -3.51 -12.23 8.22
C PHE A 143 -2.15 -12.63 7.68
N THR A 144 -1.59 -13.73 8.17
CA THR A 144 -0.31 -14.25 7.69
C THR A 144 -0.51 -15.27 6.58
N ARG A 145 0.31 -15.20 5.55
CA ARG A 145 0.44 -16.15 4.45
C ARG A 145 1.89 -16.60 4.34
N HIS A 146 2.15 -17.59 3.51
CA HIS A 146 3.48 -18.22 3.44
C HIS A 146 4.63 -17.26 3.08
N ASP A 147 4.37 -16.20 2.33
CA ASP A 147 5.37 -15.29 1.76
C ASP A 147 5.06 -13.79 2.01
N HIS A 148 3.99 -13.51 2.76
CA HIS A 148 3.60 -12.14 3.08
C HIS A 148 2.64 -12.09 4.28
N SER A 149 2.57 -10.94 4.91
CA SER A 149 1.53 -10.58 5.87
C SER A 149 0.65 -9.46 5.33
N LEU A 150 -0.60 -9.45 5.77
CA LEU A 150 -1.56 -8.40 5.53
C LEU A 150 -2.03 -7.89 6.88
N GLN A 151 -1.87 -6.59 7.14
CA GLN A 151 -2.40 -5.91 8.31
C GLN A 151 -3.48 -4.93 7.88
N LEU A 152 -4.59 -4.95 8.60
CA LEU A 152 -5.70 -4.01 8.46
C LEU A 152 -5.73 -3.15 9.72
N GLU A 153 -5.40 -1.87 9.58
CA GLU A 153 -5.61 -0.86 10.62
C GLU A 153 -7.03 -0.34 10.47
N ALA A 154 -7.82 -0.42 11.52
CA ALA A 154 -9.23 -0.06 11.52
C ALA A 154 -9.59 0.75 12.77
N GLY A 155 -10.69 1.49 12.72
CA GLY A 155 -11.29 2.05 13.93
C GLY A 155 -11.97 1.00 14.79
N LEU A 156 -12.41 1.36 16.00
CA LEU A 156 -13.16 0.49 16.92
C LEU A 156 -14.49 -0.01 16.31
N ASP A 157 -14.99 0.66 15.28
CA ASP A 157 -16.17 0.22 14.50
C ASP A 157 -15.84 -0.84 13.44
N GLY A 158 -14.57 -1.26 13.37
CA GLY A 158 -14.06 -2.26 12.43
C GLY A 158 -13.88 -1.76 11.00
N ARG A 159 -14.09 -0.47 10.71
CA ARG A 159 -13.84 0.11 9.38
C ARG A 159 -12.36 0.27 9.13
N VAL A 160 -11.90 -0.31 8.04
CA VAL A 160 -10.48 -0.30 7.65
C VAL A 160 -10.09 1.08 7.15
N LYS A 161 -9.09 1.67 7.80
CA LYS A 161 -8.50 2.95 7.45
C LYS A 161 -7.27 2.77 6.55
N ASN A 162 -6.44 1.77 6.87
CA ASN A 162 -5.20 1.49 6.17
C ASN A 162 -5.02 -0.03 5.96
N LEU A 163 -4.43 -0.38 4.82
CA LEU A 163 -4.11 -1.75 4.43
C LEU A 163 -2.62 -1.83 4.18
N ILE A 164 -1.91 -2.66 4.93
CA ILE A 164 -0.47 -2.83 4.82
C ILE A 164 -0.18 -4.26 4.36
N ILE A 165 0.62 -4.39 3.30
CA ILE A 165 1.05 -5.66 2.73
C ILE A 165 2.56 -5.71 2.82
N THR A 166 3.10 -6.60 3.65
CA THR A 166 4.54 -6.75 3.88
C THR A 166 5.03 -8.09 3.35
N GLY A 167 6.14 -8.07 2.62
CA GLY A 167 6.80 -9.28 2.15
C GLY A 167 7.67 -9.90 3.23
N GLU A 168 7.63 -11.21 3.40
CA GLU A 168 8.68 -11.93 4.14
C GLU A 168 9.93 -12.00 3.25
N MET A 169 11.06 -11.46 3.76
CA MET A 169 12.36 -11.50 3.12
C MET A 169 13.20 -12.67 3.62
#